data_25c3aa894725ad77d7a02c5f6b4f74d8
#
_entry.id   25c3aa894725ad77d7a02c5f6b4f74d8
#
_cell.length_a   1.000
_cell.length_b   1.000
_cell.length_c   1.000
_cell.angle_alpha   90.00
_cell.angle_beta   90.00
_cell.angle_gamma   90.00
#
_symmetry.space_group_name_H-M   'P 1'
#
loop_
_entity.id
_entity.type
_entity.pdbx_description
1 polymer ?
#
loop_
_entity_poly.entity_id
_entity_poly.type
_entity_poly.pdbx_seq_one_letter_code
_entity_poly.pdbx_strand_id
1 'polypeptide(L)'
;LDLYVFEEVCKTLHRWELDNLPMIPVSVNFAGTTLRQDNLIEEMEKLIDRYRVRCEYLEVEVSESYADMNQEMLAETSSKIRKANVRVILDHFGSKNSSFSILSLMEFDGLKLDKSVISNLVGNRRSRLVAKAVIDICRQLGAVVMASGVETQDQVNVLEELGCDYAQGSFFNKAITIETFEVRYLKE
;
A
#
# COMPACT_ATOMS: atom_id res chain seq x y z
N LEU A 1 1.87 -17.58 5.11
CA LEU A 1 1.80 -17.23 3.69
C LEU A 1 2.44 -15.86 3.42
N ASP A 2 2.07 -14.81 4.17
CA ASP A 2 2.50 -13.43 3.89
C ASP A 2 4.02 -13.25 3.99
N LEU A 3 4.66 -13.83 5.02
CA LEU A 3 6.12 -13.84 5.14
C LEU A 3 6.82 -14.58 3.98
N TYR A 4 6.18 -15.62 3.42
CA TYR A 4 6.68 -16.26 2.21
C TYR A 4 6.63 -15.31 1.00
N VAL A 5 5.50 -14.59 0.82
CA VAL A 5 5.39 -13.58 -0.24
C VAL A 5 6.39 -12.46 -0.03
N PHE A 6 6.56 -12.01 1.21
CA PHE A 6 7.57 -11.00 1.56
C PHE A 6 8.99 -11.47 1.22
N GLU A 7 9.33 -12.75 1.49
CA GLU A 7 10.61 -13.33 1.08
C GLU A 7 10.78 -13.35 -0.44
N GLU A 8 9.74 -13.72 -1.21
CA GLU A 8 9.80 -13.70 -2.69
C GLU A 8 9.98 -12.26 -3.22
N VAL A 9 9.39 -11.26 -2.59
CA VAL A 9 9.63 -9.85 -2.92
C VAL A 9 11.08 -9.46 -2.61
N CYS A 10 11.61 -9.87 -1.46
CA CYS A 10 13.02 -9.61 -1.12
C CYS A 10 13.97 -10.23 -2.15
N LYS A 11 13.72 -11.48 -2.57
CA LYS A 11 14.51 -12.14 -3.64
C LYS A 11 14.43 -11.38 -4.96
N THR A 12 13.24 -10.93 -5.31
CA THR A 12 13.00 -10.20 -6.55
C THR A 12 13.72 -8.86 -6.56
N LEU A 13 13.60 -8.06 -5.51
CA LEU A 13 14.28 -6.78 -5.39
C LEU A 13 15.81 -6.95 -5.40
N HIS A 14 16.34 -7.95 -4.68
CA HIS A 14 17.77 -8.28 -4.74
C HIS A 14 18.23 -8.61 -6.16
N ARG A 15 17.46 -9.42 -6.90
CA ARG A 15 17.75 -9.76 -8.30
C ARG A 15 17.71 -8.53 -9.20
N TRP A 16 16.70 -7.66 -9.06
CA TRP A 16 16.62 -6.43 -9.83
C TRP A 16 17.84 -5.52 -9.62
N GLU A 17 18.31 -5.42 -8.39
CA GLU A 17 19.52 -4.66 -8.08
C GLU A 17 20.78 -5.26 -8.73
N LEU A 18 20.95 -6.60 -8.66
CA LEU A 18 22.07 -7.30 -9.30
C LEU A 18 22.04 -7.17 -10.83
N ASP A 19 20.85 -7.22 -11.42
CA ASP A 19 20.64 -7.09 -12.86
C ASP A 19 20.65 -5.63 -13.35
N ASN A 20 20.86 -4.65 -12.44
CA ASN A 20 20.79 -3.21 -12.70
C ASN A 20 19.46 -2.77 -13.33
N LEU A 21 18.36 -3.42 -12.98
CA LEU A 21 17.01 -3.03 -13.38
C LEU A 21 16.54 -1.80 -12.58
N PRO A 22 15.61 -1.01 -13.12
CA PRO A 22 14.97 0.07 -12.37
C PRO A 22 14.33 -0.45 -11.08
N MET A 23 14.69 0.16 -9.95
CA MET A 23 14.15 -0.20 -8.65
C MET A 23 12.86 0.58 -8.37
N ILE A 24 11.81 -0.12 -8.04
CA ILE A 24 10.51 0.44 -7.66
C ILE A 24 10.04 -0.16 -6.34
N PRO A 25 9.26 0.55 -5.54
CA PRO A 25 8.65 -0.01 -4.33
C PRO A 25 7.69 -1.15 -4.67
N VAL A 26 7.70 -2.20 -3.84
CA VAL A 26 6.81 -3.35 -3.95
C VAL A 26 6.07 -3.55 -2.64
N SER A 27 4.75 -3.57 -2.71
CA SER A 27 3.87 -3.76 -1.55
C SER A 27 3.50 -5.23 -1.37
N VAL A 28 3.45 -5.67 -0.12
CA VAL A 28 2.97 -7.00 0.29
C VAL A 28 1.81 -6.85 1.27
N ASN A 29 0.71 -7.52 0.98
CA ASN A 29 -0.43 -7.57 1.90
C ASN A 29 -0.13 -8.47 3.10
N PHE A 30 -0.31 -7.95 4.31
CA PHE A 30 -0.23 -8.73 5.54
C PHE A 30 -1.61 -8.90 6.14
N ALA A 31 -2.00 -10.15 6.38
CA ALA A 31 -3.24 -10.48 7.09
C ALA A 31 -3.14 -10.14 8.59
N GLY A 32 -4.27 -9.89 9.25
CA GLY A 32 -4.31 -9.63 10.70
C GLY A 32 -3.68 -10.75 11.53
N THR A 33 -3.78 -12.01 11.08
CA THR A 33 -3.12 -13.15 11.72
C THR A 33 -1.60 -13.09 11.65
N THR A 34 -1.04 -12.54 10.59
CA THR A 34 0.41 -12.34 10.43
C THR A 34 0.87 -11.16 11.29
N LEU A 35 0.12 -10.06 11.31
CA LEU A 35 0.44 -8.87 12.11
C LEU A 35 0.46 -9.13 13.62
N ARG A 36 -0.21 -10.20 14.11
CA ARG A 36 -0.22 -10.59 15.52
C ARG A 36 0.90 -11.54 15.94
N GLN A 37 1.79 -11.93 15.04
CA GLN A 37 2.91 -12.80 15.37
C GLN A 37 3.96 -12.03 16.18
N ASP A 38 4.34 -12.55 17.33
CA ASP A 38 5.31 -11.90 18.22
C ASP A 38 6.69 -11.71 17.59
N ASN A 39 7.08 -12.63 16.70
CA ASN A 39 8.37 -12.63 16.02
C ASN A 39 8.32 -12.00 14.61
N LEU A 40 7.22 -11.32 14.24
CA LEU A 40 7.04 -10.77 12.89
C LEU A 40 8.20 -9.88 12.46
N ILE A 41 8.57 -8.92 13.28
CA ILE A 41 9.63 -7.94 12.95
C ILE A 41 10.97 -8.63 12.80
N GLU A 42 11.30 -9.54 13.72
CA GLU A 42 12.55 -10.31 13.67
C GLU A 42 12.65 -11.14 12.37
N GLU A 43 11.56 -11.79 11.96
CA GLU A 43 11.52 -12.56 10.70
C GLU A 43 11.66 -11.65 9.47
N MET A 44 11.02 -10.49 9.47
CA MET A 44 11.17 -9.50 8.38
C MET A 44 12.62 -9.01 8.29
N GLU A 45 13.23 -8.61 9.40
CA GLU A 45 14.63 -8.15 9.46
C GLU A 45 15.60 -9.23 8.98
N LYS A 46 15.42 -10.49 9.39
CA LYS A 46 16.23 -11.62 8.89
C LYS A 46 16.15 -11.78 7.37
N LEU A 47 14.97 -11.58 6.78
CA LEU A 47 14.79 -11.67 5.33
C LEU A 47 15.44 -10.49 4.61
N ILE A 48 15.27 -9.28 5.12
CA ILE A 48 15.88 -8.06 4.59
C ILE A 48 17.41 -8.18 4.61
N ASP A 49 17.98 -8.62 5.71
CA ASP A 49 19.44 -8.82 5.87
C ASP A 49 19.95 -9.94 4.96
N ARG A 50 19.24 -11.07 4.90
CA ARG A 50 19.62 -12.22 4.07
C ARG A 50 19.76 -11.83 2.61
N TYR A 51 18.81 -11.07 2.08
CA TYR A 51 18.77 -10.66 0.67
C TYR A 51 19.37 -9.26 0.45
N ARG A 52 19.83 -8.58 1.51
CA ARG A 52 20.45 -7.23 1.45
C ARG A 52 19.57 -6.22 0.71
N VAL A 53 18.26 -6.27 0.98
CA VAL A 53 17.29 -5.40 0.31
C VAL A 53 17.30 -4.01 0.93
N ARG A 54 17.23 -2.98 0.12
CA ARG A 54 17.02 -1.60 0.59
C ARG A 54 15.56 -1.42 1.01
N CYS A 55 15.34 -1.14 2.30
CA CYS A 55 14.00 -1.05 2.90
C CYS A 55 13.08 -0.02 2.24
N GLU A 56 13.64 1.00 1.59
CA GLU A 56 12.87 2.04 0.85
C GLU A 56 12.01 1.48 -0.29
N TYR A 57 12.31 0.25 -0.76
CA TYR A 57 11.56 -0.45 -1.80
C TYR A 57 10.61 -1.52 -1.24
N LEU A 58 10.51 -1.64 0.09
CA LEU A 58 9.60 -2.57 0.75
C LEU A 58 8.43 -1.82 1.37
N GLU A 59 7.23 -2.26 1.04
CA GLU A 59 5.99 -1.75 1.60
C GLU A 59 5.13 -2.90 2.14
N VAL A 60 4.49 -2.69 3.28
CA VAL A 60 3.52 -3.62 3.86
C VAL A 60 2.15 -2.97 3.84
N GLU A 61 1.19 -3.62 3.19
CA GLU A 61 -0.20 -3.20 3.19
C GLU A 61 -0.94 -3.81 4.38
N VAL A 62 -1.60 -2.96 5.16
CA VAL A 62 -2.37 -3.34 6.33
C VAL A 62 -3.78 -2.77 6.22
N SER A 63 -4.79 -3.53 6.65
CA SER A 63 -6.19 -3.10 6.58
C SER A 63 -6.77 -2.86 7.97
N GLU A 64 -7.52 -1.77 8.12
CA GLU A 64 -8.28 -1.48 9.31
C GLU A 64 -9.38 -2.52 9.59
N SER A 65 -9.86 -3.21 8.56
CA SER A 65 -11.01 -4.12 8.63
C SER A 65 -10.69 -5.53 9.14
N TYR A 66 -9.52 -5.76 9.73
CA TYR A 66 -9.21 -7.06 10.34
C TYR A 66 -10.07 -7.31 11.58
N ALA A 67 -10.95 -8.30 11.49
CA ALA A 67 -11.96 -8.60 12.50
C ALA A 67 -11.40 -8.87 13.92
N ASP A 68 -10.14 -9.27 14.01
CA ASP A 68 -9.49 -9.70 15.25
C ASP A 68 -8.44 -8.69 15.76
N MET A 69 -8.33 -7.52 15.18
CA MET A 69 -7.39 -6.46 15.62
C MET A 69 -8.15 -5.19 15.93
N ASN A 70 -7.87 -4.61 17.10
CA ASN A 70 -8.29 -3.24 17.38
C ASN A 70 -7.32 -2.22 16.78
N GLN A 71 -7.74 -0.96 16.69
CA GLN A 71 -6.95 0.10 16.07
C GLN A 71 -5.62 0.37 16.82
N GLU A 72 -5.60 0.22 18.14
CA GLU A 72 -4.39 0.42 18.95
C GLU A 72 -3.34 -0.63 18.65
N MET A 73 -3.73 -1.90 18.56
CA MET A 73 -2.82 -2.99 18.20
C MET A 73 -2.28 -2.82 16.77
N LEU A 74 -3.12 -2.39 15.83
CA LEU A 74 -2.71 -2.12 14.46
C LEU A 74 -1.70 -0.97 14.42
N ALA A 75 -1.95 0.12 15.15
CA ALA A 75 -1.05 1.26 15.27
C ALA A 75 0.31 0.89 15.88
N GLU A 76 0.31 0.07 16.95
CA GLU A 76 1.53 -0.42 17.57
C GLU A 76 2.36 -1.28 16.62
N THR A 77 1.72 -2.23 15.92
CA THR A 77 2.40 -3.11 14.95
C THR A 77 2.94 -2.31 13.78
N SER A 78 2.17 -1.35 13.25
CA SER A 78 2.63 -0.43 12.20
C SER A 78 3.86 0.36 12.62
N SER A 79 3.87 0.89 13.85
CA SER A 79 5.03 1.59 14.39
C SER A 79 6.27 0.70 14.46
N LYS A 80 6.11 -0.58 14.82
CA LYS A 80 7.23 -1.55 14.84
C LYS A 80 7.77 -1.82 13.43
N ILE A 81 6.88 -2.01 12.44
CA ILE A 81 7.27 -2.21 11.03
C ILE A 81 8.03 -0.98 10.50
N ARG A 82 7.53 0.23 10.77
CA ARG A 82 8.20 1.47 10.35
C ARG A 82 9.56 1.67 11.01
N LYS A 83 9.75 1.24 12.26
CA LYS A 83 11.05 1.25 12.95
C LYS A 83 12.07 0.31 12.31
N ALA A 84 11.63 -0.76 11.64
CA ALA A 84 12.45 -1.60 10.79
C ALA A 84 12.71 -0.97 9.40
N ASN A 85 12.35 0.31 9.20
CA ASN A 85 12.47 1.08 7.96
C ASN A 85 11.66 0.53 6.77
N VAL A 86 10.67 -0.31 7.02
CA VAL A 86 9.71 -0.78 6.01
C VAL A 86 8.51 0.16 6.01
N ARG A 87 8.07 0.59 4.82
CA ARG A 87 6.94 1.51 4.67
C ARG A 87 5.62 0.79 4.95
N VAL A 88 4.70 1.48 5.60
CA VAL A 88 3.36 0.96 5.90
C VAL A 88 2.32 1.69 5.10
N ILE A 89 1.49 0.93 4.39
CA ILE A 89 0.38 1.43 3.58
C ILE A 89 -0.93 1.00 4.21
N LEU A 90 -1.78 1.96 4.58
CA LEU A 90 -3.13 1.68 5.08
C LEU A 90 -4.05 1.37 3.90
N ASP A 91 -4.51 0.13 3.78
CA ASP A 91 -5.33 -0.33 2.66
C ASP A 91 -6.83 -0.33 2.97
N HIS A 92 -7.64 -0.30 1.92
CA HIS A 92 -9.11 -0.36 1.94
C HIS A 92 -9.78 0.82 2.66
N PHE A 93 -9.14 1.99 2.73
CA PHE A 93 -9.72 3.17 3.39
C PHE A 93 -10.95 3.70 2.64
N GLY A 94 -12.02 3.97 3.40
CA GLY A 94 -13.32 4.38 2.87
C GLY A 94 -14.24 3.21 2.52
N SER A 95 -13.86 1.96 2.82
CA SER A 95 -14.78 0.81 2.83
C SER A 95 -15.81 0.94 3.95
N LYS A 96 -16.81 0.04 3.97
CA LYS A 96 -17.93 0.12 4.94
C LYS A 96 -17.52 0.16 6.42
N ASN A 97 -16.35 -0.39 6.76
CA ASN A 97 -15.86 -0.50 8.13
C ASN A 97 -14.76 0.53 8.46
N SER A 98 -14.49 1.46 7.57
CA SER A 98 -13.41 2.44 7.75
C SER A 98 -13.79 3.55 8.72
N SER A 99 -12.87 3.89 9.63
CA SER A 99 -13.03 4.97 10.59
C SER A 99 -11.95 6.03 10.43
N PHE A 100 -12.33 7.29 10.47
CA PHE A 100 -11.36 8.40 10.46
C PHE A 100 -10.44 8.41 11.68
N SER A 101 -10.81 7.72 12.78
CA SER A 101 -9.97 7.64 13.98
C SER A 101 -8.61 7.00 13.72
N ILE A 102 -8.52 6.06 12.77
CA ILE A 102 -7.25 5.41 12.42
C ILE A 102 -6.21 6.41 11.91
N LEU A 103 -6.62 7.46 11.19
CA LEU A 103 -5.71 8.48 10.68
C LEU A 103 -5.02 9.30 11.78
N SER A 104 -5.62 9.36 12.98
CA SER A 104 -5.05 10.04 14.13
C SER A 104 -4.26 9.12 15.07
N LEU A 105 -4.52 7.81 15.01
CA LEU A 105 -3.91 6.81 15.90
C LEU A 105 -2.68 6.14 15.29
N MET A 106 -2.69 5.92 13.96
CA MET A 106 -1.69 5.12 13.27
C MET A 106 -0.76 6.01 12.44
N GLU A 107 0.53 5.76 12.55
CA GLU A 107 1.52 6.29 11.62
C GLU A 107 1.60 5.40 10.38
N PHE A 108 1.51 6.00 9.20
CA PHE A 108 1.59 5.30 7.90
C PHE A 108 2.29 6.18 6.86
N ASP A 109 2.85 5.55 5.83
CA ASP A 109 3.58 6.22 4.75
C ASP A 109 2.73 6.41 3.49
N GLY A 110 1.64 5.66 3.39
CA GLY A 110 0.67 5.78 2.31
C GLY A 110 -0.71 5.25 2.69
N LEU A 111 -1.72 5.66 1.91
CA LEU A 111 -3.11 5.26 2.10
C LEU A 111 -3.72 4.88 0.75
N LYS A 112 -4.41 3.72 0.69
CA LYS A 112 -5.14 3.27 -0.48
C LYS A 112 -6.63 3.52 -0.31
N LEU A 113 -7.18 4.40 -1.15
CA LEU A 113 -8.63 4.62 -1.24
C LEU A 113 -9.28 3.39 -1.85
N ASP A 114 -10.29 2.86 -1.16
CA ASP A 114 -11.02 1.67 -1.60
C ASP A 114 -11.81 1.91 -2.89
N LYS A 115 -12.01 0.86 -3.68
CA LYS A 115 -12.79 0.86 -4.92
C LYS A 115 -14.20 1.46 -4.72
N SER A 116 -14.82 1.27 -3.56
CA SER A 116 -16.15 1.82 -3.26
C SER A 116 -16.18 3.35 -3.25
N VAL A 117 -15.07 4.00 -2.88
CA VAL A 117 -14.89 5.45 -2.98
C VAL A 117 -14.74 5.84 -4.45
N ILE A 118 -13.87 5.13 -5.18
CA ILE A 118 -13.50 5.46 -6.57
C ILE A 118 -14.70 5.32 -7.52
N SER A 119 -15.51 4.26 -7.37
CA SER A 119 -16.69 4.04 -8.22
C SER A 119 -17.74 5.14 -8.11
N ASN A 120 -17.74 5.93 -7.04
CA ASN A 120 -18.67 7.02 -6.82
C ASN A 120 -18.12 8.41 -7.16
N LEU A 121 -16.88 8.54 -7.63
CA LEU A 121 -16.27 9.85 -7.90
C LEU A 121 -16.88 10.56 -9.10
N VAL A 122 -17.18 9.81 -10.18
CA VAL A 122 -17.74 10.40 -11.39
C VAL A 122 -19.21 10.78 -11.17
N GLY A 123 -19.53 12.05 -11.38
CA GLY A 123 -20.90 12.56 -11.22
C GLY A 123 -21.37 12.81 -9.78
N ASN A 124 -20.61 12.44 -8.74
CA ASN A 124 -20.99 12.64 -7.34
C ASN A 124 -20.10 13.66 -6.62
N ARG A 125 -20.60 14.90 -6.53
CA ARG A 125 -19.86 15.98 -5.87
C ARG A 125 -19.49 15.68 -4.40
N ARG A 126 -20.38 15.00 -3.65
CA ARG A 126 -20.11 14.69 -2.23
C ARG A 126 -18.96 13.69 -2.09
N SER A 127 -18.94 12.66 -2.94
CA SER A 127 -17.84 11.67 -2.96
C SER A 127 -16.50 12.34 -3.32
N ARG A 128 -16.50 13.28 -4.28
CA ARG A 128 -15.29 14.05 -4.61
C ARG A 128 -14.81 14.90 -3.42
N LEU A 129 -15.71 15.56 -2.70
CA LEU A 129 -15.34 16.36 -1.52
C LEU A 129 -14.74 15.50 -0.41
N VAL A 130 -15.29 14.30 -0.16
CA VAL A 130 -14.74 13.37 0.85
C VAL A 130 -13.37 12.87 0.42
N ALA A 131 -13.23 12.39 -0.83
CA ALA A 131 -11.94 11.95 -1.34
C ALA A 131 -10.87 13.06 -1.29
N LYS A 132 -11.25 14.30 -1.69
CA LYS A 132 -10.36 15.46 -1.60
C LYS A 132 -9.90 15.73 -0.17
N ALA A 133 -10.82 15.68 0.79
CA ALA A 133 -10.48 15.89 2.20
C ALA A 133 -9.48 14.86 2.71
N VAL A 134 -9.66 13.56 2.36
CA VAL A 134 -8.73 12.49 2.73
C VAL A 134 -7.35 12.72 2.08
N ILE A 135 -7.30 13.04 0.79
CA ILE A 135 -6.05 13.36 0.08
C ILE A 135 -5.31 14.52 0.76
N ASP A 136 -6.02 15.59 1.10
CA ASP A 136 -5.42 16.75 1.76
C ASP A 136 -4.92 16.45 3.17
N ILE A 137 -5.64 15.62 3.94
CA ILE A 137 -5.19 15.13 5.25
C ILE A 137 -3.91 14.33 5.11
N CYS A 138 -3.88 13.33 4.21
CA CYS A 138 -2.70 12.50 3.99
C CYS A 138 -1.49 13.33 3.57
N ARG A 139 -1.67 14.30 2.68
CA ARG A 139 -0.60 15.23 2.28
C ARG A 139 -0.04 16.01 3.46
N GLN A 140 -0.88 16.48 4.38
CA GLN A 140 -0.43 17.18 5.59
C GLN A 140 0.29 16.26 6.57
N LEU A 141 -0.06 14.96 6.58
CA LEU A 141 0.63 13.93 7.36
C LEU A 141 1.93 13.42 6.69
N GLY A 142 2.23 13.87 5.47
CA GLY A 142 3.39 13.42 4.70
C GLY A 142 3.23 12.02 4.08
N ALA A 143 1.99 11.52 3.99
CA ALA A 143 1.66 10.24 3.40
C ALA A 143 1.16 10.39 1.96
N VAL A 144 1.52 9.43 1.09
CA VAL A 144 1.05 9.36 -0.30
C VAL A 144 -0.35 8.72 -0.37
N VAL A 145 -1.14 9.10 -1.36
CA VAL A 145 -2.47 8.52 -1.58
C VAL A 145 -2.53 7.77 -2.90
N MET A 146 -3.00 6.53 -2.83
CA MET A 146 -3.24 5.68 -3.99
C MET A 146 -4.74 5.39 -4.14
N ALA A 147 -5.27 5.51 -5.34
CA ALA A 147 -6.63 5.09 -5.67
C ALA A 147 -6.64 3.63 -6.15
N SER A 148 -7.44 2.77 -5.52
CA SER A 148 -7.57 1.36 -5.88
C SER A 148 -8.85 1.08 -6.66
N GLY A 149 -8.75 0.23 -7.69
CA GLY A 149 -9.90 -0.19 -8.48
C GLY A 149 -10.36 0.84 -9.52
N VAL A 150 -9.42 1.58 -10.11
CA VAL A 150 -9.69 2.51 -11.22
C VAL A 150 -9.98 1.72 -12.50
N GLU A 151 -11.13 2.01 -13.15
CA GLU A 151 -11.64 1.26 -14.31
C GLU A 151 -11.86 2.13 -15.55
N THR A 152 -11.93 3.46 -15.40
CA THR A 152 -12.27 4.37 -16.51
C THR A 152 -11.39 5.60 -16.55
N GLN A 153 -11.25 6.20 -17.76
CA GLN A 153 -10.54 7.46 -17.96
C GLN A 153 -11.15 8.61 -17.15
N ASP A 154 -12.49 8.66 -17.02
CA ASP A 154 -13.16 9.70 -16.25
C ASP A 154 -12.78 9.66 -14.77
N GLN A 155 -12.57 8.45 -14.21
CA GLN A 155 -12.06 8.29 -12.85
C GLN A 155 -10.63 8.82 -12.74
N VAL A 156 -9.76 8.52 -13.69
CA VAL A 156 -8.38 9.04 -13.74
C VAL A 156 -8.40 10.56 -13.75
N ASN A 157 -9.17 11.19 -14.65
CA ASN A 157 -9.26 12.64 -14.76
C ASN A 157 -9.67 13.28 -13.43
N VAL A 158 -10.70 12.71 -12.77
CA VAL A 158 -11.15 13.21 -11.45
C VAL A 158 -10.08 13.04 -10.39
N LEU A 159 -9.36 11.91 -10.35
CA LEU A 159 -8.30 11.66 -9.38
C LEU A 159 -7.12 12.63 -9.57
N GLU A 160 -6.75 12.94 -10.80
CA GLU A 160 -5.75 13.96 -11.13
C GLU A 160 -6.19 15.36 -10.65
N GLU A 161 -7.45 15.76 -10.91
CA GLU A 161 -8.02 17.02 -10.41
C GLU A 161 -8.00 17.10 -8.88
N LEU A 162 -8.22 15.98 -8.18
CA LEU A 162 -8.18 15.90 -6.73
C LEU A 162 -6.75 15.89 -6.17
N GLY A 163 -5.74 15.65 -7.01
CA GLY A 163 -4.34 15.57 -6.63
C GLY A 163 -3.97 14.26 -5.95
N CYS A 164 -4.57 13.13 -6.38
CA CYS A 164 -4.17 11.79 -5.96
C CYS A 164 -2.80 11.45 -6.55
N ASP A 165 -1.91 10.86 -5.74
CA ASP A 165 -0.53 10.63 -6.15
C ASP A 165 -0.38 9.43 -7.09
N TYR A 166 -1.14 8.35 -6.82
CA TYR A 166 -1.06 7.09 -7.56
C TYR A 166 -2.45 6.52 -7.83
N ALA A 167 -2.55 5.71 -8.89
CA ALA A 167 -3.78 5.00 -9.23
C ALA A 167 -3.47 3.57 -9.69
N GLN A 168 -4.29 2.62 -9.24
CA GLN A 168 -4.21 1.21 -9.56
C GLN A 168 -5.58 0.69 -10.00
N GLY A 169 -5.62 -0.11 -11.06
CA GLY A 169 -6.86 -0.74 -11.50
C GLY A 169 -6.78 -1.31 -12.90
N SER A 170 -7.87 -1.95 -13.32
CA SER A 170 -7.96 -2.60 -14.64
C SER A 170 -7.89 -1.63 -15.83
N PHE A 171 -8.07 -0.33 -15.58
CA PHE A 171 -7.83 0.70 -16.58
C PHE A 171 -6.36 0.72 -17.05
N PHE A 172 -5.41 0.56 -16.13
CA PHE A 172 -3.98 0.54 -16.46
C PHE A 172 -3.52 -0.85 -16.87
N ASN A 173 -3.75 -1.85 -16.02
CA ASN A 173 -3.41 -3.24 -16.31
C ASN A 173 -4.18 -4.20 -15.40
N LYS A 174 -4.34 -5.46 -15.85
CA LYS A 174 -4.73 -6.58 -14.99
C LYS A 174 -3.50 -7.13 -14.28
N ALA A 175 -3.70 -7.94 -13.24
CA ALA A 175 -2.62 -8.66 -12.59
C ALA A 175 -1.83 -9.50 -13.62
N ILE A 176 -0.52 -9.40 -13.58
CA ILE A 176 0.44 -10.12 -14.45
C ILE A 176 1.53 -10.76 -13.59
N THR A 177 2.24 -11.72 -14.16
CA THR A 177 3.39 -12.31 -13.47
C THR A 177 4.55 -11.34 -13.39
N ILE A 178 5.47 -11.58 -12.46
CA ILE A 178 6.65 -10.75 -12.28
C ILE A 178 7.51 -10.71 -13.54
N GLU A 179 7.66 -11.84 -14.22
CA GLU A 179 8.44 -11.95 -15.46
C GLU A 179 7.83 -11.09 -16.59
N THR A 180 6.49 -11.10 -16.69
CA THR A 180 5.78 -10.26 -17.66
C THR A 180 5.93 -8.78 -17.32
N PHE A 181 5.89 -8.45 -16.03
CA PHE A 181 6.08 -7.09 -15.55
C PHE A 181 7.49 -6.59 -15.87
N GLU A 182 8.52 -7.37 -15.55
CA GLU A 182 9.90 -7.06 -15.86
C GLU A 182 10.14 -6.76 -17.34
N VAL A 183 9.64 -7.64 -18.21
CA VAL A 183 9.80 -7.47 -19.66
C VAL A 183 9.10 -6.24 -20.17
N ARG A 184 7.93 -5.90 -19.60
CA ARG A 184 7.10 -4.80 -20.09
C ARG A 184 7.51 -3.42 -19.58
N TYR A 185 8.05 -3.36 -18.34
CA TYR A 185 8.21 -2.09 -17.62
C TYR A 185 9.61 -1.83 -17.10
N LEU A 186 10.46 -2.86 -16.97
CA LEU A 186 11.80 -2.70 -16.43
C LEU A 186 12.93 -3.00 -17.44
N LYS A 187 12.63 -3.79 -18.47
CA LYS A 187 13.59 -4.13 -19.52
C LYS A 187 13.16 -3.40 -20.79
N GLU A 188 13.85 -2.30 -21.10
CA GLU A 188 13.79 -1.70 -22.42
C GLU A 188 14.68 -2.46 -23.43
#